data_542508afb2b2aa6975e3548b6993d3b6
#
_entry.id   542508afb2b2aa6975e3548b6993d3b6
#
_cell.length_a   1.000
_cell.length_b   1.000
_cell.length_c   1.000
_cell.angle_alpha   90.00
_cell.angle_beta   90.00
_cell.angle_gamma   90.00
#
_symmetry.space_group_name_H-M   'P 1'
#
loop_
_entity.id
_entity.type
_entity.pdbx_description
1 polymer ?
#
loop_
_entity_poly.entity_id
_entity_poly.type
_entity_poly.pdbx_seq_one_letter_code
_entity_poly.pdbx_strand_id
1 'polypeptide(L)'
;IEKEHFPALVQNDTLDGKLVAMPWFIDAGLLYYRKDLLAKHGAQPPKTWRELTETAQKIQDVERAAGNDKMWGFVWQGRAYEGLTCNALEWVASHNGGSIVDARGKITIDNPQAATAIATAAGWIDTISPEGVLNYAEEEARGVFQSGNAVFMRNWPYAWSLAQGPESVIKDRVGVSALPKGGTDGHSAATLGGSQLAVSNYSKHPQLAADLVLYLTGAQEQKRRAIQGAYNPTLIALYQDPEVLAAAPFMGALYDTFVNAVARPSTVTGIKYNQVSNEFWNAVHSVLAGKTQAQASLAQLESALKRLSRGGRHW
;
A
#
# COMPACT_ATOMS: atom_id res chain seq x y z
N ILE A 1 -8.35 23.82 10.35
CA ILE A 1 -8.49 22.36 10.07
C ILE A 1 -7.78 22.02 8.77
N GLU A 2 -8.19 22.59 7.61
CA GLU A 2 -7.66 22.19 6.30
C GLU A 2 -6.13 22.34 6.17
N LYS A 3 -5.53 23.40 6.76
CA LYS A 3 -4.09 23.67 6.69
C LYS A 3 -3.23 22.80 7.63
N GLU A 4 -3.85 22.05 8.53
CA GLU A 4 -3.18 21.21 9.51
C GLU A 4 -2.99 19.77 9.00
N HIS A 5 -3.81 19.37 8.02
CA HIS A 5 -3.79 18.05 7.40
C HIS A 5 -2.97 18.02 6.11
N PHE A 6 -2.59 16.84 5.66
CA PHE A 6 -1.98 16.67 4.34
C PHE A 6 -2.91 17.15 3.23
N PRO A 7 -2.44 18.00 2.30
CA PRO A 7 -3.29 18.59 1.24
C PRO A 7 -4.03 17.56 0.39
N ALA A 8 -3.40 16.42 0.09
CA ALA A 8 -4.03 15.36 -0.70
C ALA A 8 -5.26 14.76 -0.02
N LEU A 9 -5.28 14.67 1.32
CA LEU A 9 -6.41 14.16 2.09
C LEU A 9 -7.58 15.18 2.06
N VAL A 10 -7.26 16.46 2.28
CA VAL A 10 -8.27 17.53 2.23
C VAL A 10 -8.90 17.58 0.84
N GLN A 11 -8.09 17.48 -0.21
CA GLN A 11 -8.60 17.45 -1.59
C GLN A 11 -9.50 16.24 -1.83
N ASN A 12 -9.12 15.05 -1.35
CA ASN A 12 -9.95 13.85 -1.46
C ASN A 12 -11.29 13.97 -0.74
N ASP A 13 -11.31 14.64 0.41
CA ASP A 13 -12.47 14.76 1.29
C ASP A 13 -13.35 15.98 0.96
N THR A 14 -12.99 16.74 -0.08
CA THR A 14 -13.71 17.94 -0.53
C THR A 14 -14.53 17.65 -1.79
N LEU A 15 -15.82 17.89 -1.73
CA LEU A 15 -16.76 17.78 -2.84
C LEU A 15 -17.44 19.15 -3.06
N ASP A 16 -17.41 19.64 -4.29
CA ASP A 16 -18.01 20.96 -4.65
C ASP A 16 -17.57 22.12 -3.72
N GLY A 17 -16.28 22.12 -3.36
CA GLY A 17 -15.68 23.13 -2.48
C GLY A 17 -16.09 23.02 -1.00
N LYS A 18 -16.72 21.92 -0.59
CA LYS A 18 -17.11 21.66 0.80
C LYS A 18 -16.39 20.42 1.33
N LEU A 19 -15.82 20.52 2.51
CA LEU A 19 -15.27 19.37 3.24
C LEU A 19 -16.45 18.51 3.72
N VAL A 20 -16.60 17.30 3.15
CA VAL A 20 -17.72 16.37 3.43
C VAL A 20 -17.32 15.22 4.36
N ALA A 21 -16.03 15.05 4.59
CA ALA A 21 -15.47 14.07 5.52
C ALA A 21 -14.24 14.66 6.21
N MET A 22 -13.89 14.12 7.37
CA MET A 22 -12.69 14.48 8.13
C MET A 22 -11.64 13.38 7.98
N PRO A 23 -10.39 13.71 7.61
CA PRO A 23 -9.31 12.75 7.58
C PRO A 23 -9.10 12.12 8.96
N TRP A 24 -9.08 10.79 9.03
CA TRP A 24 -8.98 10.06 10.29
C TRP A 24 -7.58 9.48 10.53
N PHE A 25 -7.03 8.78 9.55
CA PHE A 25 -5.62 8.37 9.49
C PHE A 25 -5.19 8.23 8.03
N ILE A 26 -3.89 8.37 7.80
CA ILE A 26 -3.28 8.18 6.49
C ILE A 26 -2.46 6.89 6.48
N ASP A 27 -2.48 6.18 5.36
CA ASP A 27 -1.61 5.05 5.12
C ASP A 27 -0.83 5.24 3.82
N ALA A 28 0.32 4.58 3.76
CA ALA A 28 1.06 4.31 2.53
C ALA A 28 1.61 2.88 2.60
N GLY A 29 1.76 2.23 1.46
CA GLY A 29 2.39 0.91 1.42
C GLY A 29 3.84 0.98 1.88
N LEU A 30 4.24 0.08 2.78
CA LEU A 30 5.59 0.02 3.36
C LEU A 30 6.20 -1.37 3.18
N LEU A 31 7.54 -1.42 3.12
CA LEU A 31 8.29 -2.65 3.15
C LEU A 31 8.71 -2.96 4.58
N TYR A 32 8.17 -4.04 5.13
CA TYR A 32 8.61 -4.66 6.37
C TYR A 32 9.69 -5.69 6.08
N TYR A 33 10.73 -5.75 6.93
CA TYR A 33 11.81 -6.70 6.75
C TYR A 33 12.33 -7.24 8.09
N ARG A 34 12.86 -8.45 8.06
CA ARG A 34 13.51 -9.11 9.19
C ARG A 34 14.95 -8.59 9.34
N LYS A 35 15.17 -7.64 10.28
CA LYS A 35 16.50 -7.07 10.58
C LYS A 35 17.54 -8.13 10.92
N ASP A 36 17.12 -9.12 11.72
CA ASP A 36 17.97 -10.22 12.16
C ASP A 36 18.42 -11.09 10.99
N LEU A 37 17.52 -11.42 10.05
CA LEU A 37 17.88 -12.20 8.86
C LEU A 37 18.78 -11.39 7.93
N LEU A 38 18.49 -10.11 7.69
CA LEU A 38 19.36 -9.27 6.88
C LEU A 38 20.77 -9.19 7.50
N ALA A 39 20.88 -8.95 8.81
CA ALA A 39 22.16 -8.91 9.50
C ALA A 39 22.91 -10.25 9.44
N LYS A 40 22.21 -11.38 9.68
CA LYS A 40 22.77 -12.74 9.60
C LYS A 40 23.39 -13.04 8.23
N HIS A 41 22.78 -12.55 7.16
CA HIS A 41 23.19 -12.80 5.78
C HIS A 41 23.99 -11.65 5.14
N GLY A 42 24.39 -10.63 5.92
CA GLY A 42 25.18 -9.48 5.46
C GLY A 42 24.46 -8.64 4.42
N ALA A 43 23.13 -8.57 4.48
CA ALA A 43 22.28 -7.82 3.55
C ALA A 43 21.78 -6.50 4.16
N GLN A 44 21.38 -5.57 3.31
CA GLN A 44 20.73 -4.32 3.67
C GLN A 44 19.29 -4.30 3.16
N PRO A 45 18.43 -3.43 3.69
CA PRO A 45 17.10 -3.22 3.14
C PRO A 45 17.19 -2.87 1.64
N PRO A 46 16.47 -3.60 0.76
CA PRO A 46 16.57 -3.44 -0.68
C PRO A 46 16.03 -2.08 -1.15
N LYS A 47 16.71 -1.45 -2.10
CA LYS A 47 16.31 -0.17 -2.69
C LYS A 47 15.59 -0.33 -4.02
N THR A 48 15.72 -1.49 -4.65
CA THR A 48 15.07 -1.82 -5.93
C THR A 48 14.33 -3.15 -5.82
N TRP A 49 13.29 -3.35 -6.65
CA TRP A 49 12.58 -4.62 -6.71
C TRP A 49 13.49 -5.79 -7.11
N ARG A 50 14.52 -5.51 -7.91
CA ARG A 50 15.55 -6.50 -8.26
C ARG A 50 16.37 -6.92 -7.03
N GLU A 51 16.87 -5.95 -6.25
CA GLU A 51 17.58 -6.22 -5.01
C GLU A 51 16.72 -6.99 -4.00
N LEU A 52 15.41 -6.64 -3.92
CA LEU A 52 14.47 -7.37 -3.08
C LEU A 52 14.39 -8.83 -3.53
N THR A 53 14.18 -9.07 -4.82
CA THR A 53 14.05 -10.42 -5.38
C THR A 53 15.31 -11.23 -5.12
N GLU A 54 16.50 -10.70 -5.42
CA GLU A 54 17.79 -11.37 -5.24
C GLU A 54 18.07 -11.67 -3.75
N THR A 55 17.82 -10.70 -2.87
CA THR A 55 18.04 -10.86 -1.43
C THR A 55 17.04 -11.85 -0.82
N ALA A 56 15.77 -11.74 -1.20
CA ALA A 56 14.71 -12.64 -0.76
C ALA A 56 15.02 -14.09 -1.15
N GLN A 57 15.39 -14.33 -2.40
CA GLN A 57 15.74 -15.67 -2.88
C GLN A 57 16.93 -16.23 -2.11
N LYS A 58 18.02 -15.47 -2.01
CA LYS A 58 19.24 -15.90 -1.30
C LYS A 58 18.93 -16.30 0.15
N ILE A 59 18.21 -15.46 0.90
CA ILE A 59 17.93 -15.73 2.31
C ILE A 59 16.97 -16.91 2.44
N GLN A 60 15.91 -16.98 1.64
CA GLN A 60 14.98 -18.09 1.61
C GLN A 60 15.68 -19.43 1.39
N ASP A 61 16.57 -19.52 0.40
CA ASP A 61 17.25 -20.76 0.05
C ASP A 61 18.19 -21.22 1.18
N VAL A 62 18.94 -20.29 1.79
CA VAL A 62 19.86 -20.63 2.90
C VAL A 62 19.07 -21.02 4.15
N GLU A 63 17.99 -20.33 4.48
CA GLU A 63 17.17 -20.67 5.65
C GLU A 63 16.45 -22.02 5.46
N ARG A 64 15.96 -22.31 4.25
CA ARG A 64 15.37 -23.63 3.93
C ARG A 64 16.41 -24.74 4.00
N ALA A 65 17.60 -24.55 3.46
CA ALA A 65 18.69 -25.50 3.57
C ALA A 65 19.13 -25.75 5.02
N ALA A 66 18.91 -24.77 5.91
CA ALA A 66 19.14 -24.90 7.35
C ALA A 66 17.96 -25.54 8.13
N GLY A 67 16.93 -26.02 7.44
CA GLY A 67 15.78 -26.73 8.03
C GLY A 67 14.54 -25.87 8.28
N ASN A 68 14.51 -24.61 7.84
CA ASN A 68 13.31 -23.77 7.90
C ASN A 68 12.51 -23.83 6.59
N ASP A 69 11.90 -24.97 6.32
CA ASP A 69 11.18 -25.24 5.06
C ASP A 69 9.98 -24.29 4.83
N LYS A 70 9.51 -23.60 5.87
CA LYS A 70 8.38 -22.65 5.79
C LYS A 70 8.80 -21.24 5.39
N MET A 71 10.11 -20.96 5.28
CA MET A 71 10.60 -19.62 4.95
C MET A 71 10.26 -19.23 3.52
N TRP A 72 9.67 -18.06 3.36
CA TRP A 72 9.43 -17.39 2.08
C TRP A 72 10.19 -16.07 2.00
N GLY A 73 10.53 -15.65 0.81
CA GLY A 73 11.25 -14.40 0.58
C GLY A 73 10.39 -13.18 0.76
N PHE A 74 9.18 -13.17 0.18
CA PHE A 74 8.32 -11.99 0.15
C PHE A 74 6.83 -12.34 0.17
N VAL A 75 6.04 -11.65 1.01
CA VAL A 75 4.58 -11.80 1.09
C VAL A 75 3.89 -10.44 0.98
N TRP A 76 2.72 -10.44 0.35
CA TRP A 76 1.98 -9.24 -0.03
C TRP A 76 0.52 -9.57 -0.36
N GLN A 77 -0.31 -8.54 -0.69
CA GLN A 77 -1.75 -8.67 -0.92
C GLN A 77 -2.04 -8.95 -2.39
N GLY A 78 -2.16 -10.23 -2.76
CA GLY A 78 -2.39 -10.68 -4.13
C GLY A 78 -3.81 -11.15 -4.46
N ARG A 79 -4.72 -11.21 -3.47
CA ARG A 79 -6.13 -11.53 -3.70
C ARG A 79 -6.78 -10.50 -4.64
N ALA A 80 -7.73 -10.93 -5.47
CA ALA A 80 -8.48 -10.05 -6.37
C ALA A 80 -9.45 -9.15 -5.58
N TYR A 81 -8.98 -8.01 -5.10
CA TYR A 81 -9.71 -6.99 -4.34
C TYR A 81 -8.94 -5.66 -4.35
N GLU A 82 -9.46 -4.63 -3.70
CA GLU A 82 -8.88 -3.27 -3.65
C GLU A 82 -7.41 -3.26 -3.19
N GLY A 83 -7.01 -4.16 -2.28
CA GLY A 83 -5.61 -4.27 -1.85
C GLY A 83 -4.65 -4.62 -2.98
N LEU A 84 -5.08 -5.42 -3.96
CA LEU A 84 -4.28 -5.69 -5.16
C LEU A 84 -4.18 -4.46 -6.07
N THR A 85 -5.23 -3.66 -6.18
CA THR A 85 -5.15 -2.36 -6.87
C THR A 85 -4.05 -1.50 -6.24
N CYS A 86 -3.97 -1.45 -4.91
CA CYS A 86 -2.92 -0.71 -4.21
C CYS A 86 -1.52 -1.26 -4.52
N ASN A 87 -1.29 -2.57 -4.33
CA ASN A 87 0.01 -3.20 -4.57
C ASN A 87 0.45 -3.04 -6.04
N ALA A 88 -0.45 -3.29 -7.00
CA ALA A 88 -0.12 -3.19 -8.41
C ALA A 88 0.16 -1.75 -8.85
N LEU A 89 -0.55 -0.77 -8.30
CA LEU A 89 -0.28 0.65 -8.57
C LEU A 89 1.10 1.06 -8.05
N GLU A 90 1.55 0.53 -6.91
CA GLU A 90 2.90 0.73 -6.38
C GLU A 90 3.97 0.19 -7.34
N TRP A 91 3.77 -1.02 -7.87
CA TRP A 91 4.68 -1.60 -8.85
C TRP A 91 4.72 -0.78 -10.14
N VAL A 92 3.55 -0.43 -10.70
CA VAL A 92 3.42 0.34 -11.94
C VAL A 92 4.05 1.73 -11.78
N ALA A 93 3.67 2.48 -10.75
CA ALA A 93 4.19 3.82 -10.51
C ALA A 93 5.70 3.82 -10.28
N SER A 94 6.21 2.85 -9.49
CA SER A 94 7.65 2.75 -9.20
C SER A 94 8.50 2.47 -10.44
N HIS A 95 7.93 1.87 -11.49
CA HIS A 95 8.58 1.63 -12.78
C HIS A 95 8.35 2.78 -13.80
N ASN A 96 7.85 3.92 -13.37
CA ASN A 96 7.43 5.02 -14.25
C ASN A 96 6.31 4.65 -15.23
N GLY A 97 5.50 3.63 -14.89
CA GLY A 97 4.33 3.20 -15.67
C GLY A 97 3.10 4.09 -15.50
N GLY A 98 3.22 5.18 -14.73
CA GLY A 98 2.14 6.14 -14.51
C GLY A 98 1.06 5.64 -13.57
N SER A 99 -0.19 5.82 -13.96
CA SER A 99 -1.38 5.44 -13.20
C SER A 99 -2.38 4.69 -14.11
N ILE A 100 -3.47 4.21 -13.54
CA ILE A 100 -4.58 3.58 -14.28
C ILE A 100 -5.24 4.63 -15.20
N VAL A 101 -5.62 5.76 -14.58
CA VAL A 101 -6.18 6.95 -15.24
C VAL A 101 -5.46 8.16 -14.66
N ASP A 102 -4.97 9.05 -15.50
CA ASP A 102 -4.25 10.27 -15.07
C ASP A 102 -5.24 11.34 -14.54
N ALA A 103 -4.68 12.40 -13.95
CA ALA A 103 -5.48 13.49 -13.37
C ALA A 103 -6.36 14.25 -14.39
N ARG A 104 -6.14 14.05 -15.70
CA ARG A 104 -6.94 14.63 -16.79
C ARG A 104 -8.01 13.66 -17.31
N GLY A 105 -8.15 12.48 -16.70
CA GLY A 105 -9.11 11.46 -17.11
C GLY A 105 -8.64 10.57 -18.27
N LYS A 106 -7.38 10.67 -18.70
CA LYS A 106 -6.82 9.83 -19.74
C LYS A 106 -6.42 8.47 -19.16
N ILE A 107 -6.84 7.38 -19.80
CA ILE A 107 -6.39 6.03 -19.48
C ILE A 107 -4.92 5.90 -19.92
N THR A 108 -4.04 5.50 -18.99
CA THR A 108 -2.58 5.47 -19.22
C THR A 108 -1.93 4.14 -18.91
N ILE A 109 -2.71 3.15 -18.46
CA ILE A 109 -2.19 1.90 -17.91
C ILE A 109 -1.56 0.97 -18.95
N ASP A 110 -1.99 1.02 -20.22
CA ASP A 110 -1.42 0.19 -21.29
C ASP A 110 -0.11 0.81 -21.80
N ASN A 111 0.98 0.45 -21.14
CA ASN A 111 2.32 0.86 -21.53
C ASN A 111 3.37 -0.20 -21.12
N PRO A 112 4.57 -0.20 -21.75
CA PRO A 112 5.61 -1.20 -21.51
C PRO A 112 6.13 -1.25 -20.06
N GLN A 113 6.20 -0.09 -19.38
CA GLN A 113 6.68 0.02 -18.01
C GLN A 113 5.70 -0.65 -17.04
N ALA A 114 4.39 -0.41 -17.21
CA ALA A 114 3.35 -1.07 -16.45
C ALA A 114 3.35 -2.60 -16.70
N ALA A 115 3.49 -3.02 -17.94
CA ALA A 115 3.58 -4.44 -18.29
C ALA A 115 4.81 -5.11 -17.64
N THR A 116 5.97 -4.44 -17.66
CA THR A 116 7.20 -4.91 -17.00
C THR A 116 6.99 -5.04 -15.48
N ALA A 117 6.38 -4.05 -14.84
CA ALA A 117 6.13 -4.05 -13.41
C ALA A 117 5.24 -5.24 -12.98
N ILE A 118 4.14 -5.47 -13.68
CA ILE A 118 3.20 -6.57 -13.38
C ILE A 118 3.84 -7.94 -13.70
N ALA A 119 4.61 -8.04 -14.79
CA ALA A 119 5.34 -9.26 -15.13
C ALA A 119 6.41 -9.61 -14.09
N THR A 120 7.09 -8.60 -13.54
CA THR A 120 8.05 -8.77 -12.43
C THR A 120 7.36 -9.37 -11.21
N ALA A 121 6.21 -8.82 -10.81
CA ALA A 121 5.44 -9.35 -9.68
C ALA A 121 4.92 -10.79 -9.93
N ALA A 122 4.48 -11.09 -11.15
CA ALA A 122 4.10 -12.45 -11.52
C ALA A 122 5.27 -13.45 -11.38
N GLY A 123 6.49 -13.01 -11.69
CA GLY A 123 7.71 -13.82 -11.52
C GLY A 123 8.07 -14.14 -10.06
N TRP A 124 7.48 -13.48 -9.06
CA TRP A 124 7.69 -13.81 -7.65
C TRP A 124 6.88 -15.04 -7.18
N ILE A 125 5.78 -15.36 -7.87
CA ILE A 125 4.91 -16.49 -7.51
C ILE A 125 5.70 -17.79 -7.66
N ASP A 126 5.63 -18.66 -6.65
CA ASP A 126 6.35 -19.94 -6.51
C ASP A 126 7.88 -19.84 -6.57
N THR A 127 8.43 -18.63 -6.58
CA THR A 127 9.88 -18.40 -6.45
C THR A 127 10.21 -17.85 -5.06
N ILE A 128 9.96 -16.57 -4.81
CA ILE A 128 10.16 -15.92 -3.51
C ILE A 128 8.86 -15.69 -2.74
N SER A 129 7.70 -15.85 -3.37
CA SER A 129 6.37 -15.73 -2.77
C SER A 129 5.59 -17.03 -2.91
N PRO A 130 4.88 -17.50 -1.86
CA PRO A 130 4.06 -18.70 -1.98
C PRO A 130 2.89 -18.44 -2.94
N GLU A 131 2.43 -19.49 -3.65
CA GLU A 131 1.21 -19.40 -4.49
C GLU A 131 0.00 -18.85 -3.70
N GLY A 132 -0.02 -19.11 -2.40
CA GLY A 132 -1.04 -18.60 -1.48
C GLY A 132 -1.22 -17.08 -1.50
N VAL A 133 -0.21 -16.29 -1.92
CA VAL A 133 -0.34 -14.83 -2.01
C VAL A 133 -1.48 -14.41 -2.95
N LEU A 134 -1.85 -15.23 -3.92
CA LEU A 134 -3.01 -15.00 -4.80
C LEU A 134 -4.35 -14.92 -4.04
N ASN A 135 -4.37 -15.38 -2.79
CA ASN A 135 -5.53 -15.34 -1.90
C ASN A 135 -5.30 -14.50 -0.65
N TYR A 136 -4.10 -13.90 -0.47
CA TYR A 136 -3.80 -13.10 0.72
C TYR A 136 -4.38 -11.69 0.59
N ALA A 137 -5.05 -11.26 1.67
CA ALA A 137 -5.25 -9.89 2.03
C ALA A 137 -4.19 -9.47 3.07
N GLU A 138 -4.43 -8.37 3.78
CA GLU A 138 -3.50 -7.81 4.75
C GLU A 138 -3.14 -8.81 5.87
N GLU A 139 -4.16 -9.48 6.42
CA GLU A 139 -3.99 -10.31 7.61
C GLU A 139 -3.31 -11.65 7.29
N GLU A 140 -3.59 -12.26 6.14
CA GLU A 140 -2.90 -13.49 5.72
C GLU A 140 -1.40 -13.23 5.48
N ALA A 141 -1.06 -12.15 4.76
CA ALA A 141 0.33 -11.76 4.54
C ALA A 141 1.03 -11.44 5.88
N ARG A 142 0.36 -10.69 6.77
CA ARG A 142 0.85 -10.38 8.11
C ARG A 142 1.05 -11.65 8.94
N GLY A 143 0.12 -12.59 8.90
CA GLY A 143 0.20 -13.86 9.62
C GLY A 143 1.45 -14.65 9.26
N VAL A 144 1.80 -14.77 7.98
CA VAL A 144 3.02 -15.45 7.52
C VAL A 144 4.27 -14.72 8.02
N PHE A 145 4.33 -13.40 7.89
CA PHE A 145 5.47 -12.60 8.32
C PHE A 145 5.63 -12.62 9.85
N GLN A 146 4.56 -12.39 10.60
CA GLN A 146 4.58 -12.34 12.06
C GLN A 146 4.90 -13.70 12.71
N SER A 147 4.59 -14.80 12.02
CA SER A 147 5.02 -16.16 12.43
C SER A 147 6.50 -16.43 12.16
N GLY A 148 7.24 -15.48 11.60
CA GLY A 148 8.66 -15.62 11.29
C GLY A 148 8.96 -16.33 9.97
N ASN A 149 7.95 -16.58 9.14
CA ASN A 149 8.03 -17.39 7.92
C ASN A 149 8.18 -16.55 6.63
N ALA A 150 8.52 -15.27 6.74
CA ALA A 150 8.88 -14.45 5.58
C ALA A 150 10.03 -13.48 5.91
N VAL A 151 10.87 -13.19 4.91
CA VAL A 151 11.97 -12.22 5.02
C VAL A 151 11.45 -10.80 4.88
N PHE A 152 10.58 -10.60 3.89
CA PHE A 152 9.96 -9.32 3.56
C PHE A 152 8.44 -9.43 3.52
N MET A 153 7.77 -8.32 3.85
CA MET A 153 6.32 -8.17 3.69
C MET A 153 6.00 -6.76 3.22
N ARG A 154 5.10 -6.64 2.22
CA ARG A 154 4.39 -5.37 1.99
C ARG A 154 3.18 -5.31 2.89
N ASN A 155 3.02 -4.23 3.65
CA ASN A 155 1.79 -3.99 4.42
C ASN A 155 1.63 -2.48 4.74
N TRP A 156 0.55 -2.15 5.43
CA TRP A 156 0.24 -0.81 5.92
C TRP A 156 0.88 -0.53 7.28
N PRO A 157 0.98 0.74 7.73
CA PRO A 157 1.65 1.12 8.98
C PRO A 157 1.18 0.39 10.24
N TYR A 158 -0.12 0.07 10.34
CA TYR A 158 -0.67 -0.62 11.53
C TYR A 158 0.04 -1.95 11.86
N ALA A 159 0.60 -2.61 10.86
CA ALA A 159 1.32 -3.88 11.05
C ALA A 159 2.53 -3.74 11.99
N TRP A 160 3.08 -2.52 12.14
CA TRP A 160 4.18 -2.26 13.06
C TRP A 160 3.81 -2.57 14.51
N SER A 161 2.70 -2.02 15.03
CA SER A 161 2.29 -2.24 16.41
C SER A 161 2.04 -3.71 16.72
N LEU A 162 1.48 -4.46 15.76
CA LEU A 162 1.24 -5.89 15.89
C LEU A 162 2.54 -6.70 15.83
N ALA A 163 3.48 -6.31 14.98
CA ALA A 163 4.81 -6.96 14.91
C ALA A 163 5.64 -6.72 16.18
N GLN A 164 5.41 -5.63 16.90
CA GLN A 164 6.04 -5.31 18.18
C GLN A 164 5.24 -5.77 19.41
N GLY A 165 4.05 -6.34 19.19
CA GLY A 165 3.17 -6.81 20.24
C GLY A 165 3.75 -7.99 21.05
N PRO A 166 3.19 -8.28 22.24
CA PRO A 166 3.69 -9.34 23.12
C PRO A 166 3.57 -10.75 22.51
N GLU A 167 2.59 -10.97 21.63
CA GLU A 167 2.35 -12.25 20.98
C GLU A 167 3.20 -12.45 19.69
N SER A 168 3.99 -11.45 19.30
CA SER A 168 4.78 -11.53 18.08
C SER A 168 6.09 -12.28 18.31
N VAL A 169 6.31 -13.34 17.55
CA VAL A 169 7.57 -14.12 17.60
C VAL A 169 8.76 -13.36 16.97
N ILE A 170 8.46 -12.26 16.25
CA ILE A 170 9.48 -11.43 15.59
C ILE A 170 9.64 -10.05 16.25
N LYS A 171 9.11 -9.89 17.46
CA LYS A 171 9.27 -8.64 18.23
C LYS A 171 10.75 -8.21 18.26
N ASP A 172 11.01 -6.92 18.13
CA ASP A 172 12.34 -6.29 18.08
C ASP A 172 13.24 -6.74 16.91
N ARG A 173 12.75 -7.61 16.01
CA ARG A 173 13.47 -8.12 14.83
C ARG A 173 13.02 -7.50 13.52
N VAL A 174 12.04 -6.61 13.57
CA VAL A 174 11.42 -5.98 12.39
C VAL A 174 12.03 -4.61 12.12
N GLY A 175 12.27 -4.32 10.85
CA GLY A 175 12.52 -2.99 10.33
C GLY A 175 11.46 -2.60 9.30
N VAL A 176 11.36 -1.30 9.04
CA VAL A 176 10.44 -0.73 8.05
C VAL A 176 11.20 0.22 7.15
N SER A 177 10.92 0.18 5.87
CA SER A 177 11.47 1.11 4.87
C SER A 177 10.42 1.48 3.83
N ALA A 178 10.74 2.49 3.02
CA ALA A 178 9.98 2.78 1.80
C ALA A 178 10.01 1.56 0.87
N LEU A 179 8.99 1.42 0.03
CA LEU A 179 8.94 0.40 -1.01
C LEU A 179 10.08 0.59 -2.02
N PRO A 180 10.62 -0.50 -2.58
CA PRO A 180 11.67 -0.44 -3.58
C PRO A 180 11.26 0.32 -4.83
N LYS A 181 12.22 0.93 -5.51
CA LYS A 181 12.02 1.52 -6.84
C LYS A 181 12.10 0.47 -7.95
N GLY A 182 11.44 0.75 -9.07
CA GLY A 182 11.48 -0.07 -10.28
C GLY A 182 12.56 0.39 -11.25
N GLY A 183 13.26 -0.58 -11.88
CA GLY A 183 14.24 -0.29 -12.92
C GLY A 183 15.39 0.64 -12.49
N THR A 184 16.15 1.15 -13.47
CA THR A 184 17.26 2.10 -13.23
C THR A 184 16.77 3.50 -12.92
N ASP A 185 15.73 3.96 -13.63
CA ASP A 185 15.22 5.34 -13.61
C ASP A 185 13.92 5.47 -12.77
N GLY A 186 13.49 4.40 -12.14
CA GLY A 186 12.30 4.39 -11.30
C GLY A 186 12.49 5.11 -9.96
N HIS A 187 11.40 5.26 -9.24
CA HIS A 187 11.36 5.88 -7.92
C HIS A 187 10.61 4.99 -6.92
N SER A 188 10.79 5.23 -5.62
CA SER A 188 9.93 4.60 -4.61
C SER A 188 8.52 5.16 -4.74
N ALA A 189 7.53 4.28 -4.82
CA ALA A 189 6.13 4.67 -4.90
C ALA A 189 5.31 3.82 -3.91
N ALA A 190 4.49 4.48 -3.13
CA ALA A 190 3.54 3.87 -2.22
C ALA A 190 2.14 4.38 -2.51
N THR A 191 1.14 3.51 -2.50
CA THR A 191 -0.25 3.93 -2.72
C THR A 191 -0.80 4.61 -1.48
N LEU A 192 -1.43 5.78 -1.67
CA LEU A 192 -2.16 6.49 -0.63
C LEU A 192 -3.34 5.64 -0.16
N GLY A 193 -3.37 5.37 1.12
CA GLY A 193 -4.45 4.71 1.83
C GLY A 193 -4.93 5.56 3.01
N GLY A 194 -5.59 4.89 3.96
CA GLY A 194 -6.16 5.52 5.14
C GLY A 194 -7.68 5.56 5.10
N SER A 195 -8.24 6.28 6.07
CA SER A 195 -9.69 6.36 6.22
C SER A 195 -10.15 7.76 6.64
N GLN A 196 -11.39 8.05 6.33
CA GLN A 196 -12.08 9.28 6.66
C GLN A 196 -13.34 8.98 7.46
N LEU A 197 -13.81 9.96 8.23
CA LEU A 197 -15.08 9.89 8.93
C LEU A 197 -16.05 10.93 8.37
N ALA A 198 -17.25 10.51 8.06
CA ALA A 198 -18.33 11.38 7.59
C ALA A 198 -19.60 11.15 8.42
N VAL A 199 -20.45 12.18 8.47
CA VAL A 199 -21.78 12.05 9.08
C VAL A 199 -22.78 11.61 8.02
N SER A 200 -23.50 10.53 8.29
CA SER A 200 -24.57 10.06 7.41
C SER A 200 -25.71 11.08 7.32
N ASN A 201 -26.19 11.36 6.10
CA ASN A 201 -27.39 12.17 5.87
C ASN A 201 -28.67 11.57 6.50
N TYR A 202 -28.66 10.29 6.85
CA TYR A 202 -29.76 9.60 7.51
C TYR A 202 -29.66 9.63 9.05
N SER A 203 -28.61 10.28 9.60
CA SER A 203 -28.46 10.39 11.06
C SER A 203 -29.63 11.14 11.67
N LYS A 204 -30.19 10.60 12.75
CA LYS A 204 -31.19 11.27 13.58
C LYS A 204 -30.57 12.30 14.53
N HIS A 205 -29.25 12.26 14.70
CA HIS A 205 -28.48 13.14 15.60
C HIS A 205 -27.24 13.69 14.89
N PRO A 206 -27.38 14.47 13.79
CA PRO A 206 -26.25 14.85 12.96
C PRO A 206 -25.21 15.72 13.71
N GLN A 207 -25.65 16.58 14.62
CA GLN A 207 -24.75 17.41 15.43
C GLN A 207 -23.90 16.55 16.37
N LEU A 208 -24.52 15.63 17.09
CA LEU A 208 -23.79 14.72 17.99
C LEU A 208 -22.81 13.81 17.23
N ALA A 209 -23.21 13.37 16.02
CA ALA A 209 -22.31 12.61 15.15
C ALA A 209 -21.13 13.45 14.66
N ALA A 210 -21.35 14.72 14.33
CA ALA A 210 -20.29 15.65 13.96
C ALA A 210 -19.32 15.90 15.13
N ASP A 211 -19.84 16.11 16.33
CA ASP A 211 -19.02 16.28 17.53
C ASP A 211 -18.15 15.04 17.81
N LEU A 212 -18.69 13.84 17.62
CA LEU A 212 -17.95 12.59 17.71
C LEU A 212 -16.85 12.49 16.64
N VAL A 213 -17.15 12.84 15.37
CA VAL A 213 -16.17 12.88 14.28
C VAL A 213 -15.03 13.83 14.64
N LEU A 214 -15.33 15.06 15.10
CA LEU A 214 -14.31 16.04 15.49
C LEU A 214 -13.46 15.56 16.67
N TYR A 215 -14.05 14.88 17.65
CA TYR A 215 -13.32 14.27 18.74
C TYR A 215 -12.34 13.20 18.23
N LEU A 216 -12.84 12.26 17.43
CA LEU A 216 -12.05 11.13 16.92
C LEU A 216 -10.94 11.56 15.94
N THR A 217 -11.09 12.68 15.26
CA THR A 217 -10.10 13.22 14.31
C THR A 217 -9.23 14.32 14.93
N GLY A 218 -9.47 14.67 16.19
CA GLY A 218 -8.70 15.69 16.92
C GLY A 218 -7.26 15.22 17.24
N ALA A 219 -6.38 16.20 17.50
CA ALA A 219 -4.95 15.97 17.69
C ALA A 219 -4.63 14.97 18.83
N GLN A 220 -5.36 15.05 19.94
CA GLN A 220 -5.14 14.16 21.09
C GLN A 220 -5.44 12.69 20.74
N GLU A 221 -6.56 12.41 20.05
CA GLU A 221 -6.93 11.08 19.64
C GLU A 221 -6.02 10.55 18.54
N GLN A 222 -5.64 11.38 17.57
CA GLN A 222 -4.67 10.99 16.55
C GLN A 222 -3.31 10.63 17.15
N LYS A 223 -2.81 11.45 18.11
CA LYS A 223 -1.58 11.15 18.85
C LYS A 223 -1.69 9.82 19.62
N ARG A 224 -2.78 9.63 20.38
CA ARG A 224 -3.02 8.39 21.13
C ARG A 224 -3.01 7.15 20.21
N ARG A 225 -3.67 7.21 19.07
CA ARG A 225 -3.75 6.11 18.12
C ARG A 225 -2.42 5.87 17.41
N ALA A 226 -1.64 6.90 17.13
CA ALA A 226 -0.30 6.76 16.58
C ALA A 226 0.61 5.99 17.56
N ILE A 227 0.58 6.34 18.85
CA ILE A 227 1.37 5.69 19.89
C ILE A 227 0.92 4.23 20.13
N GLN A 228 -0.38 4.01 20.27
CA GLN A 228 -0.91 2.70 20.68
C GLN A 228 -1.05 1.70 19.51
N GLY A 229 -1.37 2.18 18.31
CA GLY A 229 -1.73 1.34 17.19
C GLY A 229 -0.92 1.57 15.92
N ALA A 230 0.07 2.48 15.96
CA ALA A 230 0.85 2.90 14.80
C ALA A 230 -0.03 3.38 13.61
N TYR A 231 -1.19 3.96 13.91
CA TYR A 231 -1.99 4.66 12.90
C TYR A 231 -1.35 6.01 12.58
N ASN A 232 -0.99 6.22 11.35
CA ASN A 232 -0.34 7.45 10.93
C ASN A 232 -1.30 8.65 11.04
N PRO A 233 -0.93 9.71 11.76
CA PRO A 233 -1.74 10.90 11.88
C PRO A 233 -1.96 11.58 10.52
N THR A 234 -3.09 12.25 10.38
CA THR A 234 -3.35 13.13 9.24
C THR A 234 -2.89 14.56 9.51
N LEU A 235 -2.61 14.88 10.79
CA LEU A 235 -2.08 16.16 11.24
C LEU A 235 -0.55 16.18 11.12
N ILE A 236 -0.04 17.08 10.28
CA ILE A 236 1.39 17.18 9.94
C ILE A 236 2.27 17.40 11.17
N ALA A 237 1.81 18.21 12.13
CA ALA A 237 2.57 18.52 13.35
C ALA A 237 2.91 17.29 14.19
N LEU A 238 2.11 16.22 14.16
CA LEU A 238 2.33 15.00 14.92
C LEU A 238 3.52 14.16 14.42
N TYR A 239 4.02 14.42 13.22
CA TYR A 239 5.23 13.78 12.69
C TYR A 239 6.53 14.34 13.30
N GLN A 240 6.43 15.40 14.12
CA GLN A 240 7.53 15.96 14.90
C GLN A 240 7.32 15.74 16.41
N ASP A 241 6.23 15.09 16.82
CA ASP A 241 5.94 14.81 18.22
C ASP A 241 6.88 13.72 18.78
N PRO A 242 7.66 14.00 19.86
CA PRO A 242 8.66 13.07 20.37
C PRO A 242 8.06 11.73 20.85
N GLU A 243 6.86 11.73 21.42
CA GLU A 243 6.23 10.50 21.93
C GLU A 243 5.73 9.63 20.77
N VAL A 244 5.21 10.25 19.69
CA VAL A 244 4.83 9.54 18.46
C VAL A 244 6.06 8.91 17.81
N LEU A 245 7.17 9.68 17.68
CA LEU A 245 8.40 9.18 17.08
C LEU A 245 9.10 8.13 17.95
N ALA A 246 8.96 8.19 19.28
CA ALA A 246 9.46 7.13 20.16
C ALA A 246 8.70 5.81 19.98
N ALA A 247 7.38 5.86 19.80
CA ALA A 247 6.54 4.67 19.61
C ALA A 247 6.65 4.08 18.20
N ALA A 248 6.77 4.93 17.18
CA ALA A 248 6.81 4.55 15.77
C ALA A 248 7.85 5.38 14.99
N PRO A 249 9.16 5.07 15.16
CA PRO A 249 10.24 5.88 14.56
C PRO A 249 10.16 6.01 13.03
N PHE A 250 9.58 5.02 12.36
CA PHE A 250 9.41 5.03 10.91
C PHE A 250 8.53 6.19 10.42
N MET A 251 7.61 6.70 11.24
CA MET A 251 6.73 7.81 10.84
C MET A 251 7.54 9.04 10.44
N GLY A 252 8.55 9.42 11.25
CA GLY A 252 9.46 10.51 10.91
C GLY A 252 10.38 10.18 9.74
N ALA A 253 11.00 9.00 9.75
CA ALA A 253 11.95 8.56 8.73
C ALA A 253 11.30 8.41 7.32
N LEU A 254 10.02 8.10 7.26
CA LEU A 254 9.27 7.88 6.03
C LEU A 254 8.23 8.98 5.74
N TYR A 255 8.36 10.15 6.37
CA TYR A 255 7.45 11.27 6.17
C TYR A 255 7.22 11.58 4.68
N ASP A 256 8.29 11.65 3.89
CA ASP A 256 8.21 11.91 2.44
C ASP A 256 7.43 10.84 1.67
N THR A 257 7.43 9.59 2.16
CA THR A 257 6.63 8.51 1.57
C THR A 257 5.14 8.79 1.71
N PHE A 258 4.69 9.34 2.84
CA PHE A 258 3.29 9.70 3.06
C PHE A 258 2.89 10.95 2.28
N VAL A 259 3.76 11.97 2.24
CA VAL A 259 3.51 13.21 1.50
C VAL A 259 3.39 12.97 -0.02
N ASN A 260 4.23 12.06 -0.54
CA ASN A 260 4.31 11.78 -1.98
C ASN A 260 3.58 10.48 -2.37
N ALA A 261 2.69 9.98 -1.53
CA ALA A 261 1.94 8.76 -1.83
C ALA A 261 1.07 8.92 -3.09
N VAL A 262 1.05 7.86 -3.90
CA VAL A 262 0.34 7.83 -5.18
C VAL A 262 -1.15 7.64 -4.93
N ALA A 263 -1.97 8.59 -5.34
CA ALA A 263 -3.41 8.49 -5.25
C ALA A 263 -3.98 7.49 -6.28
N ARG A 264 -4.92 6.68 -5.86
CA ARG A 264 -5.79 5.93 -6.77
C ARG A 264 -6.69 6.91 -7.53
N PRO A 265 -7.15 6.60 -8.75
CA PRO A 265 -7.88 7.56 -9.58
C PRO A 265 -9.34 7.79 -9.14
N SER A 266 -9.64 7.71 -7.82
CA SER A 266 -10.99 7.82 -7.28
C SER A 266 -11.63 9.19 -7.55
N THR A 267 -10.88 10.27 -7.37
CA THR A 267 -11.37 11.63 -7.60
C THR A 267 -11.73 11.86 -9.07
N VAL A 268 -10.88 11.42 -10.00
CA VAL A 268 -11.08 11.65 -11.43
C VAL A 268 -12.13 10.73 -12.03
N THR A 269 -12.28 9.51 -11.51
CA THR A 269 -13.27 8.54 -12.01
C THR A 269 -14.60 8.56 -11.25
N GLY A 270 -14.66 9.26 -10.12
CA GLY A 270 -15.87 9.51 -9.35
C GLY A 270 -16.65 8.23 -9.01
N ILE A 271 -17.93 8.25 -9.32
CA ILE A 271 -18.84 7.11 -9.04
C ILE A 271 -18.48 5.81 -9.77
N LYS A 272 -17.60 5.87 -10.78
CA LYS A 272 -17.13 4.69 -11.52
C LYS A 272 -15.86 4.07 -10.93
N TYR A 273 -15.29 4.68 -9.89
CA TYR A 273 -14.03 4.20 -9.32
C TYR A 273 -14.06 2.71 -8.98
N ASN A 274 -15.10 2.23 -8.33
CA ASN A 274 -15.20 0.80 -7.97
C ASN A 274 -15.15 -0.12 -9.18
N GLN A 275 -15.73 0.30 -10.30
CA GLN A 275 -15.68 -0.47 -11.55
C GLN A 275 -14.27 -0.42 -12.17
N VAL A 276 -13.63 0.76 -12.16
CA VAL A 276 -12.25 0.94 -12.64
C VAL A 276 -11.29 0.05 -11.85
N SER A 277 -11.38 0.09 -10.52
CA SER A 277 -10.53 -0.73 -9.65
C SER A 277 -10.79 -2.22 -9.85
N ASN A 278 -12.06 -2.63 -10.00
CA ASN A 278 -12.45 -4.02 -10.26
C ASN A 278 -11.83 -4.55 -11.57
N GLU A 279 -11.95 -3.81 -12.66
CA GLU A 279 -11.32 -4.17 -13.93
C GLU A 279 -9.79 -4.29 -13.78
N PHE A 280 -9.16 -3.35 -13.06
CA PHE A 280 -7.72 -3.33 -12.88
C PHE A 280 -7.22 -4.53 -12.05
N TRP A 281 -7.78 -4.78 -10.85
CA TRP A 281 -7.29 -5.91 -10.05
C TRP A 281 -7.55 -7.25 -10.72
N ASN A 282 -8.66 -7.43 -11.46
CA ASN A 282 -8.92 -8.66 -12.19
C ASN A 282 -7.92 -8.88 -13.33
N ALA A 283 -7.57 -7.81 -14.06
CA ALA A 283 -6.55 -7.88 -15.11
C ALA A 283 -5.19 -8.27 -14.52
N VAL A 284 -4.77 -7.61 -13.44
CA VAL A 284 -3.52 -7.92 -12.74
C VAL A 284 -3.53 -9.35 -12.17
N HIS A 285 -4.59 -9.73 -11.46
CA HIS A 285 -4.70 -11.08 -10.86
C HIS A 285 -4.63 -12.18 -11.93
N SER A 286 -5.19 -11.95 -13.11
CA SER A 286 -5.10 -12.91 -14.22
C SER A 286 -3.67 -13.11 -14.70
N VAL A 287 -2.83 -12.06 -14.68
CA VAL A 287 -1.40 -12.16 -14.99
C VAL A 287 -0.67 -12.91 -13.88
N LEU A 288 -0.91 -12.54 -12.63
CA LEU A 288 -0.30 -13.19 -11.46
C LEU A 288 -0.62 -14.69 -11.40
N ALA A 289 -1.84 -15.07 -11.77
CA ALA A 289 -2.27 -16.47 -11.83
C ALA A 289 -1.80 -17.20 -13.11
N GLY A 290 -0.96 -16.59 -13.94
CA GLY A 290 -0.43 -17.20 -15.17
C GLY A 290 -1.44 -17.41 -16.30
N LYS A 291 -2.63 -16.79 -16.20
CA LYS A 291 -3.72 -16.98 -17.22
C LYS A 291 -3.49 -16.17 -18.48
N THR A 292 -2.74 -15.08 -18.41
CA THR A 292 -2.47 -14.18 -19.55
C THR A 292 -1.13 -13.47 -19.35
N GLN A 293 -0.58 -12.96 -20.45
CA GLN A 293 0.62 -12.12 -20.43
C GLN A 293 0.28 -10.67 -20.05
N ALA A 294 1.19 -9.99 -19.36
CA ALA A 294 0.97 -8.64 -18.83
C ALA A 294 0.53 -7.64 -19.91
N GLN A 295 1.26 -7.55 -21.03
CA GLN A 295 0.94 -6.60 -22.11
C GLN A 295 -0.45 -6.88 -22.71
N ALA A 296 -0.80 -8.14 -22.95
CA ALA A 296 -2.12 -8.51 -23.48
C ALA A 296 -3.25 -8.18 -22.51
N SER A 297 -3.03 -8.41 -21.20
CA SER A 297 -3.99 -8.09 -20.15
C SER A 297 -4.22 -6.57 -20.05
N LEU A 298 -3.17 -5.76 -20.13
CA LEU A 298 -3.28 -4.30 -20.07
C LEU A 298 -3.99 -3.70 -21.29
N ALA A 299 -3.75 -4.24 -22.49
CA ALA A 299 -4.47 -3.82 -23.68
C ALA A 299 -5.99 -4.15 -23.61
N GLN A 300 -6.34 -5.30 -23.04
CA GLN A 300 -7.74 -5.66 -22.77
C GLN A 300 -8.37 -4.75 -21.71
N LEU A 301 -7.63 -4.46 -20.65
CA LEU A 301 -8.03 -3.51 -19.59
C LEU A 301 -8.27 -2.12 -20.15
N GLU A 302 -7.35 -1.57 -20.95
CA GLU A 302 -7.54 -0.28 -21.60
C GLU A 302 -8.83 -0.25 -22.41
N SER A 303 -9.10 -1.32 -23.18
CA SER A 303 -10.34 -1.46 -23.96
C SER A 303 -11.59 -1.50 -23.07
N ALA A 304 -11.55 -2.17 -21.93
CA ALA A 304 -12.64 -2.21 -20.96
C ALA A 304 -12.90 -0.83 -20.35
N LEU A 305 -11.83 -0.13 -19.94
CA LEU A 305 -11.93 1.22 -19.37
C LEU A 305 -12.42 2.25 -20.40
N LYS A 306 -12.03 2.12 -21.67
CA LYS A 306 -12.57 2.96 -22.77
C LYS A 306 -14.07 2.77 -22.93
N ARG A 307 -14.58 1.53 -22.85
CA ARG A 307 -16.04 1.26 -22.87
C ARG A 307 -16.74 1.86 -21.65
N LEU A 308 -16.19 1.65 -20.45
CA LEU A 308 -16.72 2.16 -19.20
C LEU A 308 -16.84 3.68 -19.18
N SER A 309 -15.83 4.38 -19.70
CA SER A 309 -15.73 5.85 -19.71
C SER A 309 -16.25 6.49 -20.99
N ARG A 310 -16.87 5.71 -21.90
CA ARG A 310 -17.30 6.20 -23.23
C ARG A 310 -16.16 6.94 -23.97
N GLY A 311 -14.97 6.32 -24.00
CA GLY A 311 -13.78 6.87 -24.63
C GLY A 311 -13.04 7.91 -23.79
N GLY A 312 -13.12 7.86 -22.46
CA GLY A 312 -12.46 8.80 -21.53
C GLY A 312 -13.19 10.12 -21.34
N ARG A 313 -14.42 10.23 -21.84
CA ARG A 313 -15.21 11.48 -21.82
C ARG A 313 -16.18 11.58 -20.63
N HIS A 314 -16.48 10.48 -19.98
CA HIS A 314 -17.49 10.37 -18.94
C HIS A 314 -17.01 9.40 -17.84
N TRP A 315 -16.29 9.93 -16.89
CA TRP A 315 -15.97 9.25 -15.65
C TRP A 315 -17.08 9.43 -14.59
#